data_63b7603735f8a790581dde158bfc22d8
#
_entry.id   63b7603735f8a790581dde158bfc22d8
#
_cell.length_a   1.000
_cell.length_b   1.000
_cell.length_c   1.000
_cell.angle_alpha   90.00
_cell.angle_beta   90.00
_cell.angle_gamma   90.00
#
_symmetry.space_group_name_H-M   'P 1'
#
loop_
_entity.id
_entity.type
_entity.pdbx_description
1 polymer ?
#
loop_
_entity_poly.entity_id
_entity_poly.type
_entity_poly.pdbx_seq_one_letter_code
_entity_poly.pdbx_strand_id
1 'polypeptide(L)'
;YTKILPSYVEEKYQTLHKVEPYVNCQMVAGKDAAKPGEGKNSWLTGTAAWMWYTVSEFILGIKPDYEGLNIDPCLPSTAKEYEVTRKFRGGEYHITVKNPEGKEKGVKQIIVDGKPIEGCVIPCQAGKHEVIVEM
;
A
#
# COMPACT_ATOMS: atom_id res chain seq x y z
N TYR A 1 -7.01 -0.90 7.34
CA TYR A 1 -6.63 0.28 6.56
C TYR A 1 -7.84 1.14 6.22
N THR A 2 -8.87 0.61 5.60
CA THR A 2 -10.08 1.34 5.16
C THR A 2 -10.67 2.24 6.26
N LYS A 3 -10.78 1.71 7.49
CA LYS A 3 -11.37 2.45 8.62
C LYS A 3 -10.58 3.69 9.08
N ILE A 4 -9.31 3.80 8.70
CA ILE A 4 -8.46 4.95 9.06
C ILE A 4 -8.23 5.92 7.90
N LEU A 5 -8.81 5.65 6.73
CA LEU A 5 -8.76 6.57 5.60
C LEU A 5 -9.57 7.84 5.91
N PRO A 6 -9.01 9.04 5.71
CA PRO A 6 -9.76 10.28 5.91
C PRO A 6 -11.06 10.35 5.10
N SER A 7 -11.03 9.83 3.87
CA SER A 7 -12.20 9.76 2.97
C SER A 7 -13.29 8.76 3.41
N TYR A 8 -13.01 7.93 4.43
CA TYR A 8 -13.97 6.96 4.96
C TYR A 8 -14.85 7.52 6.08
N VAL A 9 -14.59 8.74 6.52
CA VAL A 9 -15.42 9.41 7.53
C VAL A 9 -16.77 9.73 6.91
N GLU A 10 -17.83 9.11 7.45
CA GLU A 10 -19.19 9.37 6.99
C GLU A 10 -19.56 10.84 7.12
N GLU A 11 -20.33 11.37 6.18
CA GLU A 11 -20.72 12.78 6.14
C GLU A 11 -21.30 13.29 7.45
N LYS A 12 -22.09 12.48 8.14
CA LYS A 12 -22.68 12.81 9.46
C LYS A 12 -21.64 13.10 10.55
N TYR A 13 -20.40 12.59 10.41
CA TYR A 13 -19.32 12.79 11.37
C TYR A 13 -18.34 13.90 10.98
N GLN A 14 -18.41 14.41 9.76
CA GLN A 14 -17.48 15.44 9.27
C GLN A 14 -17.54 16.71 10.13
N THR A 15 -18.74 17.15 10.51
CA THR A 15 -18.93 18.32 11.40
C THR A 15 -18.31 18.11 12.78
N LEU A 16 -18.34 16.88 13.28
CA LEU A 16 -17.72 16.51 14.55
C LEU A 16 -16.19 16.42 14.42
N HIS A 17 -15.73 15.78 13.37
CA HIS A 17 -14.29 15.54 13.14
C HIS A 17 -13.54 16.82 12.77
N LYS A 18 -14.17 17.75 12.05
CA LYS A 18 -13.64 19.10 11.71
C LYS A 18 -12.30 19.14 10.98
N VAL A 19 -11.89 18.03 10.39
CA VAL A 19 -10.70 17.93 9.54
C VAL A 19 -11.16 17.80 8.11
N GLU A 20 -10.40 18.33 7.17
CA GLU A 20 -10.68 18.23 5.75
C GLU A 20 -10.88 16.75 5.32
N PRO A 21 -11.83 16.42 4.43
CA PRO A 21 -12.26 15.05 4.16
C PRO A 21 -11.17 14.08 3.68
N TYR A 22 -10.04 14.61 3.20
CA TYR A 22 -8.93 13.82 2.64
C TYR A 22 -7.61 14.02 3.39
N VAL A 23 -7.66 14.64 4.58
CA VAL A 23 -6.46 14.99 5.34
C VAL A 23 -6.37 14.14 6.62
N ASN A 24 -5.18 13.67 6.92
CA ASN A 24 -4.90 13.07 8.21
C ASN A 24 -4.62 14.15 9.26
N CYS A 25 -5.16 13.97 10.46
CA CYS A 25 -4.83 14.81 11.60
C CYS A 25 -3.80 14.12 12.51
N GLN A 26 -3.12 14.91 13.33
CA GLN A 26 -2.13 14.41 14.27
C GLN A 26 -2.77 13.59 15.39
N MET A 27 -3.94 14.00 15.87
CA MET A 27 -4.67 13.32 16.94
C MET A 27 -6.17 13.47 16.77
N VAL A 28 -6.90 12.54 17.37
CA VAL A 28 -8.35 12.57 17.49
C VAL A 28 -8.70 12.52 18.96
N ALA A 29 -9.60 13.39 19.39
CA ALA A 29 -10.06 13.47 20.78
C ALA A 29 -10.72 12.15 21.19
N GLY A 30 -10.23 11.55 22.28
CA GLY A 30 -10.73 10.29 22.82
C GLY A 30 -12.12 10.43 23.46
N LYS A 31 -12.69 9.29 23.88
CA LYS A 31 -14.05 9.19 24.42
C LYS A 31 -14.32 10.09 25.65
N ASP A 32 -13.29 10.36 26.44
CA ASP A 32 -13.39 11.14 27.70
C ASP A 32 -13.06 12.63 27.49
N ALA A 33 -12.81 13.06 26.27
CA ALA A 33 -12.55 14.46 25.97
C ALA A 33 -13.85 15.27 25.92
N ALA A 34 -13.74 16.60 26.08
CA ALA A 34 -14.90 17.51 25.99
C ALA A 34 -15.63 17.45 24.64
N LYS A 35 -14.91 17.08 23.57
CA LYS A 35 -15.45 16.89 22.21
C LYS A 35 -14.88 15.59 21.61
N PRO A 36 -15.40 14.43 21.99
CA PRO A 36 -14.92 13.15 21.47
C PRO A 36 -15.06 13.07 19.95
N GLY A 37 -14.02 12.58 19.26
CA GLY A 37 -14.00 12.48 17.81
C GLY A 37 -13.50 13.71 17.06
N GLU A 38 -13.31 14.87 17.72
CA GLU A 38 -12.74 16.06 17.08
C GLU A 38 -11.27 15.84 16.72
N GLY A 39 -10.92 16.03 15.45
CA GLY A 39 -9.53 15.99 14.96
C GLY A 39 -8.77 17.27 15.30
N LYS A 40 -7.48 17.15 15.54
CA LYS A 40 -6.59 18.27 15.88
C LYS A 40 -5.34 18.25 15.01
N ASN A 41 -4.85 19.45 14.70
CA ASN A 41 -3.61 19.64 13.94
C ASN A 41 -3.62 18.87 12.61
N SER A 42 -4.59 19.20 11.75
CA SER A 42 -4.60 18.72 10.37
C SER A 42 -3.31 19.14 9.65
N TRP A 43 -2.82 18.32 8.74
CA TRP A 43 -1.56 18.46 8.00
C TRP A 43 -0.27 18.26 8.81
N LEU A 44 -0.30 18.36 10.14
CA LEU A 44 0.88 18.25 10.99
C LEU A 44 1.10 16.82 11.50
N THR A 45 1.13 15.85 10.59
CA THR A 45 1.27 14.44 10.97
C THR A 45 2.07 13.65 9.93
N GLY A 46 2.84 12.68 10.39
CA GLY A 46 3.48 11.67 9.55
C GLY A 46 2.52 10.56 9.07
N THR A 47 1.25 10.59 9.44
CA THR A 47 0.29 9.51 9.16
C THR A 47 0.14 9.25 7.66
N ALA A 48 0.07 10.29 6.82
CA ALA A 48 -0.04 10.13 5.37
C ALA A 48 1.16 9.38 4.79
N ALA A 49 2.38 9.70 5.22
CA ALA A 49 3.59 8.99 4.80
C ALA A 49 3.60 7.54 5.30
N TRP A 50 3.18 7.29 6.53
CA TRP A 50 3.04 5.94 7.08
C TRP A 50 1.98 5.12 6.37
N MET A 51 0.87 5.74 5.98
CA MET A 51 -0.18 5.07 5.20
C MET A 51 0.33 4.69 3.80
N TRP A 52 1.05 5.59 3.13
CA TRP A 52 1.70 5.31 1.86
C TRP A 52 2.70 4.14 1.98
N TYR A 53 3.57 4.19 2.98
CA TYR A 53 4.53 3.14 3.27
C TYR A 53 3.85 1.79 3.52
N THR A 54 2.80 1.78 4.34
CA THR A 54 2.04 0.56 4.64
C THR A 54 1.40 -0.03 3.39
N VAL A 55 0.80 0.80 2.52
CA VAL A 55 0.19 0.30 1.28
C VAL A 55 1.24 -0.23 0.32
N SER A 56 2.28 0.55 0.05
CA SER A 56 3.26 0.18 -0.98
C SER A 56 4.11 -1.02 -0.59
N GLU A 57 4.57 -1.09 0.66
CA GLU A 57 5.55 -2.09 1.07
C GLU A 57 4.95 -3.31 1.79
N PHE A 58 3.77 -3.16 2.43
CA PHE A 58 3.19 -4.26 3.20
C PHE A 58 1.91 -4.81 2.59
N ILE A 59 1.01 -3.98 2.04
CA ILE A 59 -0.21 -4.48 1.41
C ILE A 59 0.08 -4.91 -0.02
N LEU A 60 0.59 -4.00 -0.87
CA LEU A 60 1.02 -4.35 -2.23
C LEU A 60 2.32 -5.17 -2.23
N GLY A 61 3.07 -5.14 -1.14
CA GLY A 61 4.24 -5.97 -0.94
C GLY A 61 5.40 -5.68 -1.87
N ILE A 62 5.58 -4.44 -2.33
CA ILE A 62 6.67 -4.05 -3.23
C ILE A 62 7.69 -3.25 -2.45
N LYS A 63 8.59 -3.97 -1.80
CA LYS A 63 9.52 -3.42 -0.84
C LYS A 63 10.92 -3.24 -1.44
N PRO A 64 11.49 -2.02 -1.40
CA PRO A 64 12.90 -1.80 -1.73
C PRO A 64 13.83 -2.60 -0.82
N ASP A 65 14.79 -3.28 -1.41
CA ASP A 65 15.85 -4.00 -0.72
C ASP A 65 17.22 -3.61 -1.30
N TYR A 66 18.30 -4.02 -0.65
CA TYR A 66 19.65 -3.76 -1.14
C TYR A 66 19.93 -4.47 -2.47
N GLU A 67 19.42 -5.66 -2.65
CA GLU A 67 19.61 -6.49 -3.84
C GLU A 67 18.59 -6.19 -4.95
N GLY A 68 17.44 -5.57 -4.62
CA GLY A 68 16.38 -5.34 -5.62
C GLY A 68 15.05 -4.93 -5.03
N LEU A 69 13.98 -5.36 -5.67
CA LEU A 69 12.61 -5.23 -5.19
C LEU A 69 12.14 -6.57 -4.63
N ASN A 70 11.92 -6.63 -3.33
CA ASN A 70 11.30 -7.79 -2.70
C ASN A 70 9.78 -7.73 -2.90
N ILE A 71 9.20 -8.80 -3.42
CA ILE A 71 7.76 -8.92 -3.73
C ILE A 71 7.12 -9.91 -2.75
N ASP A 72 6.32 -9.40 -1.83
CA ASP A 72 5.62 -10.20 -0.80
C ASP A 72 4.24 -9.57 -0.46
N PRO A 73 3.25 -9.64 -1.37
CA PRO A 73 1.92 -9.08 -1.16
C PRO A 73 1.21 -9.69 0.06
N CYS A 74 0.42 -8.84 0.75
CA CYS A 74 -0.50 -9.26 1.80
C CYS A 74 -1.87 -8.65 1.50
N LEU A 75 -2.74 -9.41 0.83
CA LEU A 75 -3.96 -8.93 0.20
C LEU A 75 -5.20 -9.45 0.94
N PRO A 76 -6.32 -8.70 0.90
CA PRO A 76 -7.60 -9.29 1.25
C PRO A 76 -7.99 -10.36 0.21
N SER A 77 -8.67 -11.42 0.64
CA SER A 77 -9.10 -12.53 -0.25
C SER A 77 -10.00 -12.10 -1.42
N THR A 78 -10.55 -10.90 -1.35
CA THR A 78 -11.34 -10.29 -2.42
C THR A 78 -10.49 -9.69 -3.54
N ALA A 79 -9.22 -9.40 -3.29
CA ALA A 79 -8.31 -8.85 -4.30
C ALA A 79 -7.77 -9.98 -5.19
N LYS A 80 -8.25 -10.04 -6.43
CA LYS A 80 -7.90 -11.10 -7.39
C LYS A 80 -6.75 -10.72 -8.32
N GLU A 81 -6.57 -9.42 -8.55
CA GLU A 81 -5.53 -8.90 -9.42
C GLU A 81 -5.28 -7.43 -9.09
N TYR A 82 -4.06 -6.97 -9.27
CA TYR A 82 -3.73 -5.54 -9.31
C TYR A 82 -2.48 -5.30 -10.16
N GLU A 83 -2.35 -4.08 -10.63
CA GLU A 83 -1.19 -3.62 -11.38
C GLU A 83 -0.55 -2.41 -10.69
N VAL A 84 0.76 -2.34 -10.74
CA VAL A 84 1.50 -1.20 -10.23
C VAL A 84 2.76 -0.95 -11.03
N THR A 85 3.07 0.32 -11.30
CA THR A 85 4.35 0.72 -11.88
C THR A 85 5.27 1.23 -10.77
N ARG A 86 6.42 0.60 -10.61
CA ARG A 86 7.44 1.00 -9.64
C ARG A 86 8.72 1.43 -10.33
N LYS A 87 9.15 2.68 -10.09
CA LYS A 87 10.49 3.15 -10.48
C LYS A 87 11.46 2.88 -9.34
N PHE A 88 12.56 2.21 -9.65
CA PHE A 88 13.57 1.88 -8.65
C PHE A 88 14.95 1.72 -9.29
N ARG A 89 15.95 2.45 -8.79
CA ARG A 89 17.38 2.37 -9.20
C ARG A 89 17.62 2.29 -10.70
N GLY A 90 16.96 3.17 -11.47
CA GLY A 90 17.11 3.26 -12.94
C GLY A 90 16.22 2.31 -13.73
N GLY A 91 15.52 1.40 -13.07
CA GLY A 91 14.49 0.56 -13.67
C GLY A 91 13.07 1.12 -13.48
N GLU A 92 12.19 0.78 -14.42
CA GLU A 92 10.75 0.97 -14.34
C GLU A 92 10.09 -0.40 -14.50
N TYR A 93 9.47 -0.88 -13.42
CA TYR A 93 8.87 -2.20 -13.35
C TYR A 93 7.36 -2.09 -13.42
N HIS A 94 6.75 -2.69 -14.46
CA HIS A 94 5.31 -2.88 -14.58
C HIS A 94 4.96 -4.24 -13.96
N ILE A 95 4.37 -4.21 -12.78
CA ILE A 95 4.15 -5.41 -11.97
C ILE A 95 2.66 -5.72 -11.98
N THR A 96 2.31 -6.88 -12.53
CA THR A 96 0.95 -7.45 -12.50
C THR A 96 0.94 -8.60 -11.50
N VAL A 97 0.16 -8.49 -10.44
CA VAL A 97 -0.03 -9.55 -9.44
C VAL A 97 -1.35 -10.26 -9.70
N LYS A 98 -1.30 -11.57 -9.89
CA LYS A 98 -2.44 -12.46 -10.17
C LYS A 98 -2.71 -13.34 -8.96
N ASN A 99 -3.92 -13.22 -8.40
CA ASN A 99 -4.37 -13.94 -7.21
C ASN A 99 -5.77 -14.57 -7.43
N PRO A 100 -5.94 -15.45 -8.40
CA PRO A 100 -7.27 -15.99 -8.75
C PRO A 100 -7.91 -16.75 -7.60
N GLU A 101 -7.11 -17.41 -6.76
CA GLU A 101 -7.59 -18.17 -5.60
C GLU A 101 -7.96 -17.28 -4.41
N GLY A 102 -7.54 -16.00 -4.39
CA GLY A 102 -7.77 -15.08 -3.27
C GLY A 102 -6.94 -15.43 -2.04
N LYS A 103 -5.70 -15.84 -2.25
CA LYS A 103 -4.73 -16.02 -1.16
C LYS A 103 -4.42 -14.68 -0.52
N GLU A 104 -4.33 -14.69 0.79
CA GLU A 104 -3.99 -13.48 1.53
C GLU A 104 -2.48 -13.21 1.52
N LYS A 105 -1.67 -14.26 1.39
CA LYS A 105 -0.21 -14.18 1.38
C LYS A 105 0.43 -15.37 0.65
N GLY A 106 1.68 -15.18 0.21
CA GLY A 106 2.51 -16.20 -0.43
C GLY A 106 2.57 -16.04 -1.95
N VAL A 107 3.78 -15.82 -2.44
CA VAL A 107 4.11 -15.78 -3.86
C VAL A 107 4.50 -17.18 -4.32
N LYS A 108 3.88 -17.67 -5.37
CA LYS A 108 4.17 -18.96 -5.99
C LYS A 108 5.31 -18.85 -7.00
N GLN A 109 5.26 -17.81 -7.85
CA GLN A 109 6.25 -17.58 -8.89
C GLN A 109 6.33 -16.10 -9.26
N ILE A 110 7.51 -15.64 -9.66
CA ILE A 110 7.74 -14.34 -10.27
C ILE A 110 8.39 -14.55 -11.63
N ILE A 111 7.86 -13.88 -12.65
CA ILE A 111 8.35 -13.91 -14.03
C ILE A 111 8.74 -12.49 -14.41
N VAL A 112 9.99 -12.26 -14.76
CA VAL A 112 10.52 -10.97 -15.21
C VAL A 112 10.90 -11.08 -16.68
N ASP A 113 10.34 -10.25 -17.53
CA ASP A 113 10.58 -10.23 -19.00
C ASP A 113 10.44 -11.62 -19.64
N GLY A 114 9.42 -12.37 -19.20
CA GLY A 114 9.12 -13.71 -19.68
C GLY A 114 10.01 -14.83 -19.10
N LYS A 115 10.90 -14.53 -18.16
CA LYS A 115 11.77 -15.51 -17.52
C LYS A 115 11.44 -15.67 -16.04
N PRO A 116 11.21 -16.88 -15.53
CA PRO A 116 11.00 -17.11 -14.13
C PRO A 116 12.29 -16.81 -13.34
N ILE A 117 12.12 -16.25 -12.13
CA ILE A 117 13.23 -16.03 -11.19
C ILE A 117 13.06 -16.91 -9.96
N GLU A 118 14.16 -17.20 -9.27
CA GLU A 118 14.15 -17.88 -7.99
C GLU A 118 13.94 -16.86 -6.84
N GLY A 119 13.12 -17.24 -5.88
CA GLY A 119 12.81 -16.39 -4.71
C GLY A 119 11.86 -15.23 -5.03
N CYS A 120 11.87 -14.21 -4.17
CA CYS A 120 10.94 -13.10 -4.23
C CYS A 120 11.61 -11.74 -4.49
N VAL A 121 12.91 -11.71 -4.79
CA VAL A 121 13.66 -10.47 -5.04
C VAL A 121 13.94 -10.31 -6.53
N ILE A 122 13.38 -9.27 -7.12
CA ILE A 122 13.67 -8.87 -8.50
C ILE A 122 14.98 -8.07 -8.49
N PRO A 123 16.05 -8.53 -9.17
CA PRO A 123 17.31 -7.80 -9.21
C PRO A 123 17.16 -6.40 -9.83
N CYS A 124 17.99 -5.46 -9.37
CA CYS A 124 18.02 -4.12 -9.97
C CYS A 124 18.54 -4.17 -11.39
N GLN A 125 17.73 -3.71 -12.34
CA GLN A 125 18.10 -3.60 -13.75
C GLN A 125 17.59 -2.26 -14.30
N ALA A 126 18.41 -1.61 -15.14
CA ALA A 126 18.01 -0.38 -15.80
C ALA A 126 17.10 -0.69 -16.99
N GLY A 127 16.13 0.19 -17.25
CA GLY A 127 15.20 0.04 -18.36
C GLY A 127 13.77 -0.24 -17.90
N LYS A 128 12.93 -0.67 -18.86
CA LYS A 128 11.53 -1.04 -18.59
C LYS A 128 11.42 -2.56 -18.52
N HIS A 129 10.74 -3.05 -17.52
CA HIS A 129 10.59 -4.47 -17.24
C HIS A 129 9.13 -4.82 -16.98
N GLU A 130 8.69 -5.92 -17.59
CA GLU A 130 7.38 -6.54 -17.36
C GLU A 130 7.51 -7.63 -16.31
N VAL A 131 6.73 -7.53 -15.23
CA VAL A 131 6.78 -8.46 -14.11
C VAL A 131 5.41 -9.08 -13.88
N ILE A 132 5.34 -10.39 -13.86
CA ILE A 132 4.15 -11.15 -13.51
C ILE A 132 4.42 -11.87 -12.19
N VAL A 133 3.54 -11.68 -11.22
CA VAL A 133 3.60 -12.33 -9.90
C VAL A 133 2.37 -13.23 -9.77
N GLU A 134 2.58 -14.50 -9.51
CA GLU A 134 1.53 -15.47 -9.24
C GLU A 134 1.50 -15.81 -7.73
N MET A 135 0.29 -15.71 -7.13
CA MET A 135 0.06 -16.05 -5.74
C MET A 135 -0.64 -17.40 -5.56
#